data_a606639350d13130cba8b065432ed513
#
_entry.id   a606639350d13130cba8b065432ed513
#
_cell.length_a   1.000
_cell.length_b   1.000
_cell.length_c   1.000
_cell.angle_alpha   90.00
_cell.angle_beta   90.00
_cell.angle_gamma   90.00
#
_symmetry.space_group_name_H-M   'P 1'
#
loop_
_entity.id
_entity.type
_entity.pdbx_description
1 polymer ?
#
loop_
_entity_poly.entity_id
_entity_poly.type
_entity_poly.pdbx_seq_one_letter_code
_entity_poly.pdbx_strand_id
1 'polypeptide(L)'
;IVTGANKFFLVPDNIVEEFELQKWAHPMFGRSAHVKGIIYSVKDHEVNKDSGLPANFLWFQEEKIEELPINVRKYLDIGIKQKLPTRFKCRTRKIWYKVPSVYSSPIGMLKRAHNYPRLVLNSANVYTTDTAYRIKPIGIEPEALVLGFINSLTCLTAEIEGRHYGGGVLELVPSEIERLLVPQIKASFTDLKAADLRFRSADNDSEFLRVQDNLVLGKIGITKNDQEILHNAWDRLRNRRHRTKSVEKPEILDAVM
;
A
#
# COMPACT_ATOMS: atom_id res chain seq x y z
N ILE A 1 -10.57 -2.13 3.52
CA ILE A 1 -11.37 -1.86 4.74
C ILE A 1 -11.46 -0.35 4.95
N VAL A 2 -12.67 0.18 5.04
CA VAL A 2 -12.91 1.60 5.32
C VAL A 2 -13.40 1.75 6.76
N THR A 3 -12.50 2.12 7.66
CA THR A 3 -12.83 2.20 9.09
C THR A 3 -13.59 3.48 9.46
N GLY A 4 -13.31 4.61 8.80
CA GLY A 4 -13.80 5.94 9.18
C GLY A 4 -13.11 6.56 10.39
N ALA A 5 -12.26 5.79 11.09
CA ALA A 5 -11.49 6.21 12.24
C ALA A 5 -10.21 5.37 12.37
N ASN A 6 -9.30 5.50 11.40
CA ASN A 6 -8.11 4.65 11.32
C ASN A 6 -7.32 4.62 12.63
N LYS A 7 -7.10 5.75 13.30
CA LYS A 7 -6.36 5.79 14.57
C LYS A 7 -6.99 4.98 15.70
N PHE A 8 -8.29 4.69 15.61
CA PHE A 8 -9.02 3.90 16.59
C PHE A 8 -9.06 2.41 16.23
N PHE A 9 -9.24 2.09 14.95
CA PHE A 9 -9.36 0.70 14.50
C PHE A 9 -8.04 0.06 14.09
N LEU A 10 -6.99 0.85 13.85
CA LEU A 10 -5.67 0.36 13.44
C LEU A 10 -4.69 0.68 14.56
N VAL A 11 -4.32 -0.34 15.32
CA VAL A 11 -3.60 -0.17 16.59
C VAL A 11 -2.29 -0.99 16.62
N PRO A 12 -1.30 -0.52 17.37
CA PRO A 12 -0.12 -1.31 17.70
C PRO A 12 -0.43 -2.34 18.78
N ASP A 13 0.48 -3.28 19.01
CA ASP A 13 0.31 -4.39 19.95
C ASP A 13 0.10 -3.93 21.39
N ASN A 14 0.77 -2.88 21.85
CA ASN A 14 0.59 -2.38 23.21
C ASN A 14 -0.87 -2.02 23.53
N ILE A 15 -1.63 -1.50 22.57
CA ILE A 15 -3.07 -1.24 22.75
C ILE A 15 -3.86 -2.54 22.80
N VAL A 16 -3.47 -3.54 22.00
CA VAL A 16 -4.11 -4.86 22.03
C VAL A 16 -3.91 -5.52 23.40
N GLU A 17 -2.73 -5.41 23.97
CA GLU A 17 -2.37 -5.94 25.28
C GLU A 17 -3.05 -5.18 26.41
N GLU A 18 -2.98 -3.83 26.40
CA GLU A 18 -3.57 -2.97 27.42
C GLU A 18 -5.07 -3.22 27.65
N PHE A 19 -5.81 -3.44 26.55
CA PHE A 19 -7.25 -3.64 26.58
C PHE A 19 -7.68 -5.11 26.36
N GLU A 20 -6.73 -6.07 26.32
CA GLU A 20 -6.97 -7.49 26.08
C GLU A 20 -7.83 -7.74 24.83
N LEU A 21 -7.44 -7.11 23.69
CA LEU A 21 -8.21 -7.10 22.43
C LEU A 21 -7.81 -8.22 21.48
N GLN A 22 -7.04 -9.23 21.87
CA GLN A 22 -6.46 -10.26 21.01
C GLN A 22 -7.49 -10.96 20.13
N LYS A 23 -8.68 -11.25 20.69
CA LYS A 23 -9.79 -11.90 19.94
C LYS A 23 -10.26 -11.07 18.75
N TRP A 24 -10.19 -9.74 18.83
CA TRP A 24 -10.68 -8.80 17.82
C TRP A 24 -9.56 -8.18 16.99
N ALA A 25 -8.31 -8.42 17.35
CA ALA A 25 -7.15 -7.91 16.65
C ALA A 25 -6.76 -8.85 15.50
N HIS A 26 -6.78 -8.33 14.30
CA HIS A 26 -6.44 -9.06 13.09
C HIS A 26 -5.26 -8.41 12.38
N PRO A 27 -4.30 -9.20 11.87
CA PRO A 27 -3.14 -8.66 11.19
C PRO A 27 -3.51 -7.88 9.92
N MET A 28 -2.83 -6.75 9.70
CA MET A 28 -3.09 -5.90 8.55
C MET A 28 -1.86 -5.15 8.06
N PHE A 29 -1.89 -4.70 6.81
CA PHE A 29 -1.05 -3.62 6.31
C PHE A 29 -1.86 -2.55 5.59
N GLY A 30 -1.37 -1.31 5.52
CA GLY A 30 -2.10 -0.21 4.88
C GLY A 30 -1.26 1.01 4.57
N ARG A 31 0.03 0.98 4.92
CA ARG A 31 0.94 2.10 4.67
C ARG A 31 2.24 1.59 4.04
N SER A 32 2.93 2.46 3.29
CA SER A 32 4.25 2.15 2.74
C SER A 32 5.27 1.75 3.81
N ALA A 33 5.16 2.31 5.02
CA ALA A 33 6.00 1.93 6.15
C ALA A 33 5.86 0.45 6.54
N HIS A 34 4.67 -0.16 6.34
CA HIS A 34 4.43 -1.57 6.65
C HIS A 34 5.04 -2.52 5.62
N VAL A 35 5.28 -2.06 4.38
CA VAL A 35 5.63 -2.93 3.25
C VAL A 35 7.00 -2.56 2.71
N LYS A 36 8.01 -3.33 3.08
CA LYS A 36 9.40 -3.11 2.67
C LYS A 36 9.75 -3.72 1.31
N GLY A 37 9.00 -4.73 0.87
CA GLY A 37 9.24 -5.46 -0.37
C GLY A 37 8.01 -5.53 -1.28
N ILE A 38 8.01 -6.52 -2.15
CA ILE A 38 6.89 -6.88 -3.04
C ILE A 38 6.17 -8.16 -2.57
N ILE A 39 6.68 -8.80 -1.50
CA ILE A 39 6.00 -9.85 -0.75
C ILE A 39 5.80 -9.32 0.67
N TYR A 40 4.58 -9.46 1.20
CA TYR A 40 4.28 -9.23 2.61
C TYR A 40 4.09 -10.58 3.29
N SER A 41 5.06 -10.98 4.09
CA SER A 41 5.11 -12.25 4.81
C SER A 41 4.72 -12.10 6.28
N VAL A 42 4.53 -13.24 6.97
CA VAL A 42 4.34 -13.28 8.42
C VAL A 42 5.51 -12.59 9.14
N LYS A 43 6.75 -12.82 8.68
CA LYS A 43 7.93 -12.15 9.24
C LYS A 43 7.88 -10.62 9.10
N ASP A 44 7.39 -10.11 7.95
CA ASP A 44 7.21 -8.66 7.79
C ASP A 44 6.18 -8.10 8.76
N HIS A 45 5.12 -8.87 9.02
CA HIS A 45 4.11 -8.49 9.99
C HIS A 45 4.67 -8.43 11.42
N GLU A 46 5.43 -9.45 11.84
CA GLU A 46 6.10 -9.48 13.15
C GLU A 46 7.06 -8.30 13.33
N VAL A 47 7.90 -8.02 12.33
CA VAL A 47 8.79 -6.85 12.34
C VAL A 47 8.01 -5.54 12.49
N ASN A 48 6.86 -5.42 11.85
CA ASN A 48 6.01 -4.24 12.01
C ASN A 48 5.45 -4.10 13.42
N LYS A 49 5.05 -5.20 14.05
CA LYS A 49 4.59 -5.25 15.44
C LYS A 49 5.70 -4.83 16.40
N ASP A 50 6.87 -5.46 16.28
CA ASP A 50 8.04 -5.18 17.12
C ASP A 50 8.52 -3.73 16.99
N SER A 51 8.30 -3.12 15.81
CA SER A 51 8.58 -1.70 15.57
C SER A 51 7.51 -0.75 16.11
N GLY A 52 6.49 -1.25 16.80
CA GLY A 52 5.39 -0.44 17.34
C GLY A 52 4.47 0.16 16.29
N LEU A 53 4.49 -0.34 15.05
CA LEU A 53 3.58 0.13 14.01
C LEU A 53 2.15 -0.36 14.28
N PRO A 54 1.11 0.39 13.88
CA PRO A 54 -0.28 -0.05 14.00
C PRO A 54 -0.56 -1.17 12.99
N ALA A 55 -0.14 -2.39 13.31
CA ALA A 55 -0.21 -3.58 12.48
C ALA A 55 -1.45 -4.45 12.72
N ASN A 56 -2.30 -4.06 13.68
CA ASN A 56 -3.54 -4.76 14.00
C ASN A 56 -4.76 -3.95 13.57
N PHE A 57 -5.72 -4.63 12.95
CA PHE A 57 -7.06 -4.11 12.67
C PHE A 57 -8.02 -4.68 13.68
N LEU A 58 -8.70 -3.80 14.43
CA LEU A 58 -9.74 -4.21 15.38
C LEU A 58 -11.07 -4.40 14.64
N TRP A 59 -11.56 -5.63 14.67
CA TRP A 59 -12.80 -6.01 14.00
C TRP A 59 -13.81 -6.59 14.99
N PHE A 60 -14.69 -5.74 15.46
CA PHE A 60 -15.81 -6.10 16.34
C PHE A 60 -17.01 -6.55 15.52
N GLN A 61 -17.60 -7.70 15.89
CA GLN A 61 -18.75 -8.28 15.18
C GLN A 61 -20.01 -8.38 16.06
N GLU A 62 -19.84 -8.27 17.37
CA GLU A 62 -20.91 -8.34 18.33
C GLU A 62 -21.94 -7.21 18.08
N GLU A 63 -23.24 -7.53 18.21
CA GLU A 63 -24.31 -6.56 17.94
C GLU A 63 -24.67 -5.74 19.15
N LYS A 64 -24.50 -6.30 20.35
CA LYS A 64 -24.77 -5.63 21.60
C LYS A 64 -23.47 -5.38 22.36
N ILE A 65 -23.32 -4.17 22.85
CA ILE A 65 -22.09 -3.78 23.58
C ILE A 65 -21.98 -4.56 24.91
N GLU A 66 -23.10 -4.99 25.46
CA GLU A 66 -23.19 -5.77 26.68
C GLU A 66 -22.62 -7.18 26.56
N GLU A 67 -22.56 -7.72 25.32
CA GLU A 67 -21.99 -9.02 25.03
C GLU A 67 -20.43 -8.98 25.01
N LEU A 68 -19.87 -7.78 25.02
CA LEU A 68 -18.42 -7.58 25.04
C LEU A 68 -17.86 -7.57 26.46
N PRO A 69 -16.65 -8.10 26.71
CA PRO A 69 -15.97 -7.98 27.98
C PRO A 69 -15.80 -6.53 28.45
N ILE A 70 -15.63 -6.34 29.75
CA ILE A 70 -15.57 -5.00 30.37
C ILE A 70 -14.38 -4.15 29.83
N ASN A 71 -13.25 -4.77 29.59
CA ASN A 71 -12.05 -4.13 29.02
C ASN A 71 -12.29 -3.65 27.57
N VAL A 72 -12.98 -4.46 26.74
CA VAL A 72 -13.37 -4.08 25.38
C VAL A 72 -14.37 -2.93 25.40
N ARG A 73 -15.34 -2.97 26.31
CA ARG A 73 -16.29 -1.86 26.50
C ARG A 73 -15.57 -0.56 26.88
N LYS A 74 -14.58 -0.64 27.80
CA LYS A 74 -13.73 0.51 28.15
C LYS A 74 -13.01 1.07 26.94
N TYR A 75 -12.51 0.23 26.04
CA TYR A 75 -11.92 0.68 24.79
C TYR A 75 -12.94 1.38 23.88
N LEU A 76 -14.13 0.80 23.70
CA LEU A 76 -15.20 1.42 22.92
C LEU A 76 -15.65 2.78 23.51
N ASP A 77 -15.63 2.94 24.83
CA ASP A 77 -15.93 4.20 25.51
C ASP A 77 -14.95 5.31 25.15
N ILE A 78 -13.68 4.98 24.86
CA ILE A 78 -12.70 5.94 24.31
C ILE A 78 -13.20 6.46 22.96
N GLY A 79 -13.69 5.57 22.11
CA GLY A 79 -14.28 5.94 20.81
C GLY A 79 -15.51 6.84 20.96
N ILE A 80 -16.37 6.57 21.93
CA ILE A 80 -17.55 7.41 22.24
C ILE A 80 -17.11 8.80 22.72
N LYS A 81 -16.15 8.88 23.65
CA LYS A 81 -15.57 10.14 24.14
C LYS A 81 -14.93 10.96 23.01
N GLN A 82 -14.31 10.30 22.03
CA GLN A 82 -13.76 10.92 20.81
C GLN A 82 -14.83 11.26 19.75
N LYS A 83 -16.11 11.09 20.05
CA LYS A 83 -17.25 11.35 19.16
C LYS A 83 -17.18 10.56 17.84
N LEU A 84 -16.58 9.35 17.86
CA LEU A 84 -16.49 8.52 16.66
C LEU A 84 -17.86 8.12 16.09
N PRO A 85 -18.90 7.81 16.89
CA PRO A 85 -20.23 7.51 16.37
C PRO A 85 -20.81 8.60 15.46
N THR A 86 -20.42 9.87 15.64
CA THR A 86 -20.91 11.00 14.84
C THR A 86 -20.15 11.22 13.53
N ARG A 87 -18.98 10.57 13.35
CA ARG A 87 -18.21 10.67 12.09
C ARG A 87 -18.98 10.04 10.94
N PHE A 88 -18.91 10.64 9.77
CA PHE A 88 -19.69 10.24 8.60
C PHE A 88 -19.71 8.73 8.34
N LYS A 89 -18.56 8.09 8.24
CA LYS A 89 -18.47 6.64 7.97
C LYS A 89 -18.94 5.76 9.14
N CYS A 90 -18.84 6.23 10.36
CA CYS A 90 -19.30 5.48 11.54
C CYS A 90 -20.83 5.61 11.72
N ARG A 91 -21.40 6.81 11.58
CA ARG A 91 -22.83 7.08 11.74
C ARG A 91 -23.71 6.43 10.67
N THR A 92 -23.15 6.11 9.50
CA THR A 92 -23.88 5.42 8.42
C THR A 92 -24.03 3.92 8.67
N ARG A 93 -23.40 3.38 9.72
CA ARG A 93 -23.51 1.97 10.12
C ARG A 93 -24.64 1.79 11.11
N LYS A 94 -25.29 0.62 11.10
CA LYS A 94 -26.28 0.25 12.13
C LYS A 94 -25.65 0.32 13.54
N ILE A 95 -24.38 -0.14 13.63
CA ILE A 95 -23.58 -0.11 14.85
C ILE A 95 -22.23 0.52 14.48
N TRP A 96 -21.88 1.63 15.10
CA TRP A 96 -20.76 2.49 14.69
C TRP A 96 -19.40 1.78 14.64
N TYR A 97 -19.18 0.81 15.54
CA TYR A 97 -17.92 0.06 15.64
C TYR A 97 -17.85 -1.16 14.71
N LYS A 98 -18.96 -1.63 14.13
CA LYS A 98 -18.95 -2.74 13.16
C LYS A 98 -18.46 -2.26 11.80
N VAL A 99 -17.23 -2.58 11.47
CA VAL A 99 -16.64 -2.23 10.17
C VAL A 99 -17.11 -3.24 9.12
N PRO A 100 -17.79 -2.80 8.04
CA PRO A 100 -18.29 -3.68 7.00
C PRO A 100 -17.23 -4.07 5.97
N SER A 101 -17.54 -5.07 5.16
CA SER A 101 -16.75 -5.47 3.97
C SER A 101 -15.28 -5.81 4.28
N VAL A 102 -15.10 -6.58 5.36
CA VAL A 102 -13.79 -7.05 5.81
C VAL A 102 -13.47 -8.38 5.13
N TYR A 103 -12.47 -8.38 4.26
CA TYR A 103 -11.92 -9.56 3.60
C TYR A 103 -10.47 -9.31 3.21
N SER A 104 -9.67 -10.38 3.13
CA SER A 104 -8.31 -10.33 2.61
C SER A 104 -8.30 -10.50 1.08
N SER A 105 -7.17 -10.22 0.46
CA SER A 105 -6.94 -10.41 -0.98
C SER A 105 -5.53 -10.93 -1.19
N PRO A 106 -5.29 -11.78 -2.20
CA PRO A 106 -3.96 -12.30 -2.48
C PRO A 106 -2.95 -11.22 -2.85
N ILE A 107 -3.41 -10.09 -3.38
CA ILE A 107 -2.56 -8.97 -3.77
C ILE A 107 -3.09 -7.67 -3.19
N GLY A 108 -2.19 -6.84 -2.64
CA GLY A 108 -2.44 -5.46 -2.28
C GLY A 108 -1.70 -4.49 -3.20
N MET A 109 -2.25 -3.28 -3.39
CA MET A 109 -1.57 -2.18 -4.07
C MET A 109 -1.73 -0.92 -3.26
N LEU A 110 -0.64 -0.32 -2.83
CA LEU A 110 -0.69 1.00 -2.16
C LEU A 110 -1.11 2.07 -3.17
N LYS A 111 -2.08 2.90 -2.81
CA LYS A 111 -2.62 3.94 -3.69
C LYS A 111 -1.61 4.99 -4.08
N ARG A 112 -0.62 5.21 -3.22
CA ARG A 112 0.39 6.25 -3.35
C ARG A 112 1.78 5.65 -3.41
N ALA A 113 2.57 6.16 -4.34
CA ALA A 113 3.96 5.81 -4.52
C ALA A 113 4.82 7.06 -4.64
N HIS A 114 6.06 7.01 -4.17
CA HIS A 114 7.03 8.07 -4.37
C HIS A 114 7.82 7.84 -5.65
N ASN A 115 8.45 6.68 -5.81
CA ASN A 115 9.23 6.36 -7.01
C ASN A 115 8.35 5.75 -8.11
N TYR A 116 7.77 4.59 -7.86
CA TYR A 116 6.83 3.91 -8.77
C TYR A 116 5.82 3.06 -8.00
N PRO A 117 4.63 2.80 -8.57
CA PRO A 117 3.65 1.93 -7.95
C PRO A 117 4.12 0.47 -8.01
N ARG A 118 3.68 -0.30 -7.02
CA ARG A 118 3.95 -1.74 -6.98
C ARG A 118 2.77 -2.52 -6.43
N LEU A 119 2.61 -3.73 -6.91
CA LEU A 119 1.78 -4.74 -6.29
C LEU A 119 2.56 -5.44 -5.19
N VAL A 120 1.85 -5.96 -4.21
CA VAL A 120 2.40 -6.68 -3.07
C VAL A 120 1.68 -8.00 -2.92
N LEU A 121 2.39 -9.12 -3.06
CA LEU A 121 1.84 -10.43 -2.73
C LEU A 121 1.56 -10.50 -1.23
N ASN A 122 0.32 -10.75 -0.86
CA ASN A 122 -0.12 -10.88 0.54
C ASN A 122 0.06 -12.34 1.02
N SER A 123 1.29 -12.79 1.15
CA SER A 123 1.63 -14.14 1.58
C SER A 123 1.21 -14.45 3.02
N ALA A 124 1.08 -13.42 3.87
CA ALA A 124 0.60 -13.55 5.24
C ALA A 124 -0.93 -13.59 5.36
N ASN A 125 -1.67 -13.45 4.25
CA ASN A 125 -3.14 -13.41 4.21
C ASN A 125 -3.76 -12.40 5.20
N VAL A 126 -3.14 -11.25 5.36
CA VAL A 126 -3.58 -10.18 6.25
C VAL A 126 -4.60 -9.26 5.60
N TYR A 127 -5.29 -8.45 6.39
CA TYR A 127 -6.22 -7.45 5.87
C TYR A 127 -5.49 -6.22 5.35
N THR A 128 -6.16 -5.48 4.44
CA THR A 128 -5.67 -4.19 3.95
C THR A 128 -6.65 -3.07 4.26
N THR A 129 -6.13 -1.89 4.54
CA THR A 129 -6.93 -0.70 4.82
C THR A 129 -7.39 0.00 3.53
N ASP A 130 -8.11 1.11 3.67
CA ASP A 130 -8.56 1.94 2.56
C ASP A 130 -7.43 2.68 1.81
N THR A 131 -6.22 2.66 2.34
CA THR A 131 -5.02 3.20 1.69
C THR A 131 -4.34 2.21 0.74
N ALA A 132 -4.83 0.98 0.68
CA ALA A 132 -4.39 -0.05 -0.27
C ALA A 132 -5.60 -0.64 -1.00
N TYR A 133 -5.48 -0.81 -2.31
CA TYR A 133 -6.43 -1.58 -3.10
C TYR A 133 -6.23 -3.07 -2.89
N ARG A 134 -7.32 -3.82 -2.95
CA ARG A 134 -7.33 -5.27 -2.93
C ARG A 134 -7.50 -5.75 -4.36
N ILE A 135 -6.59 -6.59 -4.82
CA ILE A 135 -6.58 -7.09 -6.18
C ILE A 135 -6.73 -8.61 -6.15
N LYS A 136 -7.74 -9.10 -6.83
CA LYS A 136 -7.95 -10.53 -7.08
C LYS A 136 -7.63 -10.78 -8.56
N PRO A 137 -6.53 -11.48 -8.86
CA PRO A 137 -6.20 -11.81 -10.25
C PRO A 137 -7.21 -12.79 -10.84
N ILE A 138 -7.44 -12.70 -12.16
CA ILE A 138 -8.32 -13.59 -12.93
C ILE A 138 -7.54 -14.09 -14.12
N GLY A 139 -7.35 -15.41 -14.23
CA GLY A 139 -6.64 -16.03 -15.36
C GLY A 139 -5.12 -15.84 -15.35
N ILE A 140 -4.55 -15.33 -14.26
CA ILE A 140 -3.12 -15.19 -14.06
C ILE A 140 -2.77 -15.51 -12.60
N GLU A 141 -1.63 -16.15 -12.36
CA GLU A 141 -1.15 -16.41 -11.01
C GLU A 141 -0.75 -15.11 -10.28
N PRO A 142 -1.04 -14.99 -8.98
CA PRO A 142 -0.70 -13.79 -8.21
C PRO A 142 0.77 -13.40 -8.30
N GLU A 143 1.68 -14.37 -8.25
CA GLU A 143 3.13 -14.19 -8.33
C GLU A 143 3.54 -13.60 -9.69
N ALA A 144 2.95 -14.11 -10.76
CA ALA A 144 3.22 -13.65 -12.10
C ALA A 144 2.74 -12.21 -12.32
N LEU A 145 1.55 -11.87 -11.78
CA LEU A 145 1.03 -10.51 -11.85
C LEU A 145 1.87 -9.53 -11.04
N VAL A 146 2.27 -9.88 -9.81
CA VAL A 146 3.12 -9.03 -8.97
C VAL A 146 4.48 -8.80 -9.61
N LEU A 147 5.11 -9.85 -10.13
CA LEU A 147 6.42 -9.73 -10.79
C LEU A 147 6.32 -8.95 -12.10
N GLY A 148 5.29 -9.24 -12.93
CA GLY A 148 5.06 -8.58 -14.21
C GLY A 148 4.70 -7.10 -14.09
N PHE A 149 4.23 -6.66 -12.92
CA PHE A 149 3.84 -5.26 -12.70
C PHE A 149 5.03 -4.31 -12.55
N ILE A 150 6.21 -4.79 -12.13
CA ILE A 150 7.38 -3.94 -11.87
C ILE A 150 8.32 -3.97 -13.08
N ASN A 151 8.17 -3.00 -13.98
CA ASN A 151 9.00 -2.77 -15.15
C ASN A 151 8.78 -1.34 -15.66
N SER A 152 9.68 -0.86 -16.51
CA SER A 152 9.64 0.52 -17.03
C SER A 152 8.41 0.83 -17.87
N LEU A 153 7.83 -0.12 -18.59
CA LEU A 153 6.60 0.08 -19.36
C LEU A 153 5.40 0.38 -18.43
N THR A 154 5.21 -0.45 -17.42
CA THR A 154 4.12 -0.25 -16.45
C THR A 154 4.34 1.03 -15.63
N CYS A 155 5.58 1.30 -15.20
CA CYS A 155 5.91 2.51 -14.46
C CYS A 155 5.73 3.78 -15.31
N LEU A 156 6.09 3.75 -16.60
CA LEU A 156 5.86 4.85 -17.54
C LEU A 156 4.37 5.12 -17.73
N THR A 157 3.58 4.09 -17.97
CA THR A 157 2.13 4.26 -18.11
C THR A 157 1.48 4.76 -16.82
N ALA A 158 2.00 4.37 -15.66
CA ALA A 158 1.55 4.91 -14.38
C ALA A 158 1.86 6.40 -14.20
N GLU A 159 2.99 6.90 -14.69
CA GLU A 159 3.30 8.35 -14.70
C GLU A 159 2.38 9.12 -15.66
N ILE A 160 1.95 8.51 -16.77
CA ILE A 160 1.06 9.13 -17.75
C ILE A 160 -0.39 9.19 -17.24
N GLU A 161 -0.88 8.09 -16.66
CA GLU A 161 -2.27 7.93 -16.26
C GLU A 161 -2.57 8.47 -14.85
N GLY A 162 -1.57 8.44 -13.97
CA GLY A 162 -1.72 8.75 -12.56
C GLY A 162 -1.77 10.24 -12.24
N ARG A 163 -2.14 10.55 -11.02
CA ARG A 163 -2.25 11.92 -10.49
C ARG A 163 -0.98 12.30 -9.74
N HIS A 164 -0.46 13.45 -10.08
CA HIS A 164 0.71 14.01 -9.43
C HIS A 164 0.28 14.97 -8.31
N TYR A 165 0.72 14.67 -7.10
CA TYR A 165 0.50 15.55 -5.94
C TYR A 165 1.80 16.22 -5.50
N GLY A 166 1.64 17.30 -4.76
CA GLY A 166 2.77 18.01 -4.15
C GLY A 166 3.68 17.06 -3.35
N GLY A 167 4.98 17.35 -3.37
CA GLY A 167 5.95 16.49 -2.72
C GLY A 167 6.39 15.26 -3.52
N GLY A 168 6.11 15.20 -4.82
CA GLY A 168 6.54 14.11 -5.70
C GLY A 168 5.78 12.80 -5.46
N VAL A 169 4.51 12.87 -5.05
CA VAL A 169 3.66 11.69 -4.85
C VAL A 169 2.88 11.40 -6.11
N LEU A 170 2.94 10.15 -6.57
CA LEU A 170 2.06 9.57 -7.59
C LEU A 170 0.90 8.85 -6.90
N GLU A 171 -0.33 9.16 -7.25
CA GLU A 171 -1.53 8.44 -6.81
C GLU A 171 -2.27 7.88 -8.02
N LEU A 172 -2.72 6.63 -7.90
CA LEU A 172 -3.55 5.96 -8.90
C LEU A 172 -4.92 5.63 -8.30
N VAL A 173 -5.99 5.95 -9.02
CA VAL A 173 -7.35 5.50 -8.71
C VAL A 173 -7.72 4.30 -9.61
N PRO A 174 -8.78 3.51 -9.30
CA PRO A 174 -9.09 2.29 -10.05
C PRO A 174 -9.17 2.48 -11.56
N SER A 175 -9.86 3.53 -12.04
CA SER A 175 -9.99 3.82 -13.48
C SER A 175 -8.67 4.18 -14.18
N GLU A 176 -7.67 4.61 -13.46
CA GLU A 176 -6.32 4.87 -13.96
C GLU A 176 -5.50 3.57 -13.97
N ILE A 177 -5.67 2.72 -12.95
CA ILE A 177 -5.04 1.40 -12.87
C ILE A 177 -5.48 0.50 -14.04
N GLU A 178 -6.75 0.56 -14.44
CA GLU A 178 -7.31 -0.20 -15.55
C GLU A 178 -6.65 0.10 -16.91
N ARG A 179 -6.00 1.26 -17.04
CA ARG A 179 -5.31 1.68 -18.28
C ARG A 179 -3.82 1.37 -18.29
N LEU A 180 -3.28 0.83 -17.20
CA LEU A 180 -1.87 0.50 -17.14
C LEU A 180 -1.52 -0.67 -18.06
N LEU A 181 -0.42 -0.56 -18.77
CA LEU A 181 0.13 -1.64 -19.58
C LEU A 181 0.97 -2.56 -18.69
N VAL A 182 0.46 -3.75 -18.42
CA VAL A 182 1.11 -4.75 -17.58
C VAL A 182 1.45 -5.97 -18.41
N PRO A 183 2.74 -6.31 -18.57
CA PRO A 183 3.17 -7.50 -19.28
C PRO A 183 2.64 -8.78 -18.62
N GLN A 184 2.07 -9.68 -19.41
CA GLN A 184 1.72 -11.02 -18.95
C GLN A 184 2.90 -11.95 -19.12
N ILE A 185 3.43 -12.42 -18.02
CA ILE A 185 4.55 -13.36 -17.96
C ILE A 185 4.18 -14.59 -17.15
N LYS A 186 4.92 -15.70 -17.37
CA LYS A 186 4.91 -16.84 -16.44
C LYS A 186 6.00 -16.61 -15.39
N ALA A 187 5.65 -16.75 -14.13
CA ALA A 187 6.58 -16.65 -13.03
C ALA A 187 6.14 -17.55 -11.87
N SER A 188 7.13 -18.12 -11.19
CA SER A 188 6.92 -18.90 -9.97
C SER A 188 7.08 -18.03 -8.71
N PHE A 189 6.68 -18.59 -7.57
CA PHE A 189 6.97 -17.97 -6.27
C PHE A 189 8.48 -17.77 -6.03
N THR A 190 9.32 -18.70 -6.53
CA THR A 190 10.79 -18.60 -6.44
C THR A 190 11.31 -17.38 -7.22
N ASP A 191 10.79 -17.14 -8.43
CA ASP A 191 11.15 -15.96 -9.23
C ASP A 191 10.78 -14.66 -8.50
N LEU A 192 9.56 -14.62 -7.96
CA LEU A 192 9.08 -13.47 -7.19
C LEU A 192 9.91 -13.23 -5.93
N LYS A 193 10.26 -14.31 -5.19
CA LYS A 193 11.11 -14.22 -4.00
C LYS A 193 12.49 -13.67 -4.33
N ALA A 194 13.09 -14.10 -5.43
CA ALA A 194 14.37 -13.57 -5.89
C ALA A 194 14.27 -12.08 -6.24
N ALA A 195 13.17 -11.65 -6.86
CA ALA A 195 12.91 -10.24 -7.14
C ALA A 195 12.67 -9.44 -5.84
N ASP A 196 11.94 -9.99 -4.86
CA ASP A 196 11.71 -9.36 -3.56
C ASP A 196 13.01 -9.12 -2.79
N LEU A 197 13.93 -10.08 -2.81
CA LEU A 197 15.25 -9.93 -2.18
C LEU A 197 16.04 -8.80 -2.84
N ARG A 198 16.09 -8.74 -4.18
CA ARG A 198 16.73 -7.64 -4.91
C ARG A 198 16.07 -6.29 -4.61
N PHE A 199 14.74 -6.25 -4.57
CA PHE A 199 13.99 -5.03 -4.23
C PHE A 199 14.36 -4.48 -2.84
N ARG A 200 14.45 -5.37 -1.85
CA ARG A 200 14.79 -5.01 -0.46
C ARG A 200 16.24 -4.55 -0.28
N SER A 201 17.15 -5.03 -1.12
CA SER A 201 18.59 -4.70 -1.08
C SER A 201 19.00 -3.63 -2.08
N ALA A 202 18.06 -3.11 -2.88
CA ALA A 202 18.39 -2.12 -3.90
C ALA A 202 18.62 -0.74 -3.28
N ASP A 203 19.82 -0.21 -3.45
CA ASP A 203 20.17 1.17 -3.09
C ASP A 203 19.68 2.17 -4.15
N ASN A 204 19.44 1.70 -5.36
CA ASN A 204 19.02 2.51 -6.51
C ASN A 204 17.82 1.90 -7.24
N ASP A 205 16.69 2.59 -7.16
CA ASP A 205 15.45 2.19 -7.82
C ASP A 205 15.56 2.08 -9.35
N SER A 206 16.36 2.95 -9.97
CA SER A 206 16.56 2.95 -11.43
C SER A 206 17.34 1.71 -11.89
N GLU A 207 18.39 1.34 -11.15
CA GLU A 207 19.17 0.14 -11.46
C GLU A 207 18.34 -1.14 -11.24
N PHE A 208 17.60 -1.21 -10.12
CA PHE A 208 16.67 -2.30 -9.88
C PHE A 208 15.68 -2.46 -11.04
N LEU A 209 15.10 -1.35 -11.51
CA LEU A 209 14.10 -1.39 -12.57
C LEU A 209 14.68 -1.88 -13.91
N ARG A 210 15.93 -1.51 -14.25
CA ARG A 210 16.64 -2.04 -15.44
C ARG A 210 16.83 -3.56 -15.38
N VAL A 211 17.16 -4.10 -14.20
CA VAL A 211 17.23 -5.55 -14.01
C VAL A 211 15.86 -6.20 -14.21
N GLN A 212 14.81 -5.58 -13.69
CA GLN A 212 13.43 -6.07 -13.86
C GLN A 212 12.96 -5.98 -15.32
N ASP A 213 13.32 -4.93 -16.06
CA ASP A 213 13.03 -4.81 -17.49
C ASP A 213 13.58 -5.99 -18.29
N ASN A 214 14.82 -6.36 -18.03
CA ASN A 214 15.41 -7.52 -18.69
C ASN A 214 14.67 -8.84 -18.35
N LEU A 215 14.24 -8.99 -17.10
CA LEU A 215 13.52 -10.19 -16.63
C LEU A 215 12.05 -10.23 -17.06
N VAL A 216 11.40 -9.10 -17.25
CA VAL A 216 9.96 -9.00 -17.56
C VAL A 216 9.75 -8.66 -19.03
N LEU A 217 10.27 -7.53 -19.50
CA LEU A 217 10.08 -7.07 -20.88
C LEU A 217 10.88 -7.93 -21.86
N GLY A 218 12.07 -8.40 -21.49
CA GLY A 218 12.85 -9.33 -22.29
C GLY A 218 12.13 -10.65 -22.55
N LYS A 219 11.36 -11.17 -21.59
CA LYS A 219 10.55 -12.41 -21.75
C LYS A 219 9.43 -12.28 -22.79
N ILE A 220 8.93 -11.06 -23.02
CA ILE A 220 7.89 -10.78 -24.03
C ILE A 220 8.46 -10.24 -25.35
N GLY A 221 9.79 -10.29 -25.53
CA GLY A 221 10.45 -9.94 -26.80
C GLY A 221 10.78 -8.46 -26.99
N ILE A 222 10.64 -7.62 -25.97
CA ILE A 222 11.06 -6.21 -26.05
C ILE A 222 12.59 -6.14 -26.07
N THR A 223 13.13 -5.48 -27.10
CA THR A 223 14.59 -5.38 -27.27
C THR A 223 15.26 -4.55 -26.17
N LYS A 224 16.55 -4.76 -25.94
CA LYS A 224 17.29 -3.95 -24.94
C LYS A 224 17.26 -2.46 -25.27
N ASN A 225 17.31 -2.10 -26.53
CA ASN A 225 17.21 -0.71 -26.95
C ASN A 225 15.84 -0.11 -26.58
N ASP A 226 14.76 -0.83 -26.82
CA ASP A 226 13.40 -0.38 -26.47
C ASP A 226 13.20 -0.33 -24.95
N GLN A 227 13.78 -1.28 -24.19
CA GLN A 227 13.78 -1.24 -22.72
C GLN A 227 14.46 0.03 -22.21
N GLU A 228 15.61 0.42 -22.77
CA GLU A 228 16.30 1.67 -22.42
C GLU A 228 15.48 2.90 -22.78
N ILE A 229 14.80 2.91 -23.91
CA ILE A 229 13.90 4.02 -24.30
C ILE A 229 12.78 4.17 -23.29
N LEU A 230 12.11 3.06 -22.92
CA LEU A 230 11.03 3.05 -21.92
C LEU A 230 11.53 3.51 -20.54
N HIS A 231 12.68 3.00 -20.12
CA HIS A 231 13.28 3.36 -18.85
C HIS A 231 13.63 4.86 -18.78
N ASN A 232 14.27 5.40 -19.82
CA ASN A 232 14.63 6.81 -19.87
C ASN A 232 13.39 7.72 -19.92
N ALA A 233 12.33 7.31 -20.61
CA ALA A 233 11.06 8.02 -20.62
C ALA A 233 10.41 8.07 -19.23
N TRP A 234 10.33 6.91 -18.54
CA TRP A 234 9.87 6.83 -17.17
C TRP A 234 10.69 7.71 -16.22
N ASP A 235 12.02 7.57 -16.24
CA ASP A 235 12.92 8.32 -15.35
C ASP A 235 12.75 9.83 -15.53
N ARG A 236 12.58 10.27 -16.78
CA ARG A 236 12.33 11.68 -17.12
C ARG A 236 11.03 12.22 -16.53
N LEU A 237 9.92 11.46 -16.62
CA LEU A 237 8.63 11.86 -16.06
C LEU A 237 8.66 11.84 -14.53
N ARG A 238 9.21 10.78 -13.92
CA ARG A 238 9.39 10.68 -12.47
C ARG A 238 10.22 11.86 -11.94
N ASN A 239 11.36 12.15 -12.57
CA ASN A 239 12.22 13.25 -12.15
C ASN A 239 11.53 14.62 -12.30
N ARG A 240 10.72 14.80 -13.34
CA ARG A 240 9.87 16.01 -13.48
C ARG A 240 8.90 16.12 -12.31
N ARG A 241 8.25 15.04 -11.90
CA ARG A 241 7.33 15.01 -10.75
C ARG A 241 8.06 15.32 -9.44
N HIS A 242 9.28 14.83 -9.25
CA HIS A 242 10.08 15.08 -8.04
C HIS A 242 10.63 16.51 -7.97
N ARG A 243 10.95 17.15 -9.09
CA ARG A 243 11.49 18.52 -9.17
C ARG A 243 10.51 19.60 -8.71
N THR A 244 9.23 19.29 -8.63
CA THR A 244 8.24 20.22 -8.06
C THR A 244 8.47 20.54 -6.57
N LYS A 245 9.47 19.91 -5.93
CA LYS A 245 9.90 20.22 -4.55
C LYS A 245 10.88 21.39 -4.42
N SER A 246 11.56 21.80 -5.48
CA SER A 246 12.70 22.72 -5.41
C SER A 246 12.42 24.14 -5.96
N VAL A 247 11.15 24.57 -6.00
CA VAL A 247 10.88 25.99 -6.12
C VAL A 247 10.91 26.55 -4.68
N GLU A 248 12.13 26.77 -4.17
CA GLU A 248 12.34 27.77 -3.11
C GLU A 248 11.66 29.05 -3.58
N LYS A 249 10.71 29.56 -2.80
CA LYS A 249 10.17 30.90 -3.02
C LYS A 249 11.38 31.84 -3.08
N PRO A 250 11.55 32.66 -4.12
CA PRO A 250 12.56 33.69 -4.07
C PRO A 250 12.28 34.52 -2.80
N GLU A 251 13.27 34.62 -1.92
CA GLU A 251 13.25 35.63 -0.86
C GLU A 251 12.97 36.96 -1.52
N ILE A 252 11.79 37.50 -1.25
CA ILE A 252 11.52 38.91 -1.55
C ILE A 252 12.43 39.67 -0.59
N LEU A 253 13.58 40.10 -1.07
CA LEU A 253 14.36 41.13 -0.44
C LEU A 253 13.45 42.37 -0.37
N ASP A 254 12.89 42.61 0.79
CA ASP A 254 12.31 43.90 1.15
C ASP A 254 13.44 44.93 1.06
N ALA A 255 13.51 45.56 -0.09
CA ALA A 255 14.29 46.79 -0.25
C ALA A 255 13.55 47.87 0.51
N VAL A 256 14.04 48.16 1.71
CA VAL A 256 13.78 49.38 2.44
C VAL A 256 14.24 50.57 1.59
N MET A 257 13.33 51.44 1.23
CA MET A 257 13.50 52.90 1.23
C MET A 257 12.15 53.58 1.48
#